data_7f2a4303059b76f83fa4f22a2d4f6fe6
#
_entry.id   7f2a4303059b76f83fa4f22a2d4f6fe6
#
_cell.length_a   1.000
_cell.length_b   1.000
_cell.length_c   1.000
_cell.angle_alpha   90.00
_cell.angle_beta   90.00
_cell.angle_gamma   90.00
#
_symmetry.space_group_name_H-M   'P 1'
#
loop_
_entity.id
_entity.type
_entity.pdbx_description
1 polymer ?
#
loop_
_entity_poly.entity_id
_entity_poly.type
_entity_poly.pdbx_seq_one_letter_code
_entity_poly.pdbx_strand_id
1 'polypeptide(L)'
;MLIFFTLISIISIISVNSFPWNEKILAIPYKISSDKQYIIDIDLGTPSKTFNFTVDISYPFTWICFQKSKLSHSTSARYKSSEKLTLYNHFYKTSKYSEYMKIKEQLISVRSFYINILNVGETEMPDSIGIGYELKNDKTFWLSYLYRNYYISGLNFGFVSDRRKKGGMMYIGGLSKKTIEEQYLVYKGYVYVSKKAKTWGTKLAGINISLGGKSKSFDINKYAYFITNDKAIYVDNFYFDSIYDMINEQYICHYDMTVTDTNRLICNCKMVAVHDALEFQFVIGSYKFTFDQYELFEIGDQNQCYFLIEGLNKNKFHKGEGVWMFGTTFINKYPTFFDFKRGMISFYSRHTSKKDLLFSWTYTVLLINMILVIVISVYLIVLKVFYIKQ
;
A
#
# COMPACT_ATOMS: atom_id res chain seq x y z
N MET A 1 15.29 -2.23 45.37
CA MET A 1 15.58 -1.92 43.97
C MET A 1 14.98 -2.95 42.99
N LEU A 2 15.13 -4.26 43.21
CA LEU A 2 14.60 -5.31 42.33
C LEU A 2 13.06 -5.27 42.19
N ILE A 3 12.32 -5.04 43.29
CA ILE A 3 10.85 -4.94 43.32
C ILE A 3 10.35 -3.75 42.49
N PHE A 4 11.13 -2.66 42.47
CA PHE A 4 10.77 -1.46 41.70
C PHE A 4 10.90 -1.65 40.20
N PHE A 5 11.93 -2.38 39.75
CA PHE A 5 12.08 -2.74 38.31
C PHE A 5 11.06 -3.78 37.85
N THR A 6 10.69 -4.75 38.69
CA THR A 6 9.62 -5.69 38.35
C THR A 6 8.26 -4.99 38.28
N LEU A 7 7.97 -4.05 39.17
CA LEU A 7 6.72 -3.25 39.08
C LEU A 7 6.68 -2.37 37.82
N ILE A 8 7.78 -1.72 37.45
CA ILE A 8 7.86 -0.91 36.22
C ILE A 8 7.67 -1.80 34.98
N SER A 9 8.28 -2.97 34.95
CA SER A 9 8.10 -3.94 33.85
C SER A 9 6.66 -4.43 33.76
N ILE A 10 6.01 -4.74 34.87
CA ILE A 10 4.61 -5.17 34.93
C ILE A 10 3.68 -4.01 34.54
N ILE A 11 3.94 -2.78 35.00
CA ILE A 11 3.17 -1.59 34.60
C ILE A 11 3.33 -1.30 33.11
N SER A 12 4.54 -1.45 32.56
CA SER A 12 4.79 -1.30 31.12
C SER A 12 4.04 -2.35 30.29
N ILE A 13 3.96 -3.59 30.77
CA ILE A 13 3.21 -4.68 30.10
C ILE A 13 1.70 -4.47 30.23
N ILE A 14 1.24 -3.97 31.38
CA ILE A 14 -0.20 -3.68 31.61
C ILE A 14 -0.64 -2.43 30.84
N SER A 15 0.20 -1.41 30.71
CA SER A 15 -0.13 -0.18 29.97
C SER A 15 -0.21 -0.40 28.45
N VAL A 16 0.43 -1.44 27.92
CA VAL A 16 0.31 -1.80 26.50
C VAL A 16 -0.99 -2.57 26.22
N ASN A 17 -1.59 -3.20 27.24
CA ASN A 17 -2.76 -4.08 27.07
C ASN A 17 -4.10 -3.49 27.50
N SER A 18 -4.18 -2.25 28.00
CA SER A 18 -5.38 -1.75 28.67
C SER A 18 -5.94 -0.43 28.15
N PHE A 19 -6.01 -0.26 26.83
CA PHE A 19 -7.01 0.66 26.25
C PHE A 19 -7.97 -0.16 25.38
N PRO A 20 -9.21 -0.35 25.79
CA PRO A 20 -10.26 -0.78 24.88
C PRO A 20 -10.54 0.42 23.94
N TRP A 21 -9.70 0.58 22.94
CA TRP A 21 -10.03 1.43 21.83
C TRP A 21 -11.27 0.81 21.20
N ASN A 22 -12.39 1.46 21.37
CA ASN A 22 -13.58 1.16 20.59
C ASN A 22 -13.24 1.60 19.14
N GLU A 23 -12.39 0.80 18.49
CA GLU A 23 -11.85 1.10 17.17
C GLU A 23 -12.97 1.02 16.16
N LYS A 24 -13.50 2.17 15.80
CA LYS A 24 -14.45 2.28 14.70
C LYS A 24 -13.68 2.18 13.40
N ILE A 25 -13.63 0.97 12.88
CA ILE A 25 -12.96 0.62 11.64
C ILE A 25 -14.01 0.25 10.62
N LEU A 26 -13.91 0.87 9.46
CA LEU A 26 -14.74 0.56 8.31
C LEU A 26 -13.95 -0.38 7.40
N ALA A 27 -14.51 -1.55 7.11
CA ALA A 27 -13.93 -2.52 6.19
C ALA A 27 -14.78 -2.57 4.92
N ILE A 28 -14.19 -2.19 3.80
CA ILE A 28 -14.84 -2.16 2.48
C ILE A 28 -14.20 -3.25 1.61
N PRO A 29 -14.96 -4.23 1.13
CA PRO A 29 -14.41 -5.21 0.20
C PRO A 29 -14.05 -4.54 -1.11
N TYR A 30 -12.92 -4.94 -1.68
CA TYR A 30 -12.54 -4.56 -3.03
C TYR A 30 -12.31 -5.80 -3.90
N LYS A 31 -12.57 -5.62 -5.20
CA LYS A 31 -12.23 -6.58 -6.25
C LYS A 31 -11.00 -6.07 -6.99
N ILE A 32 -10.28 -6.99 -7.62
CA ILE A 32 -9.19 -6.64 -8.54
C ILE A 32 -9.73 -6.80 -9.96
N SER A 33 -9.67 -5.73 -10.75
CA SER A 33 -10.08 -5.75 -12.17
C SER A 33 -9.12 -6.59 -13.02
N SER A 34 -9.48 -6.79 -14.31
CA SER A 34 -8.55 -7.34 -15.32
C SER A 34 -7.24 -6.55 -15.38
N ASP A 35 -7.34 -5.23 -15.25
CA ASP A 35 -6.19 -4.30 -15.29
C ASP A 35 -5.49 -4.17 -13.93
N LYS A 36 -5.84 -5.08 -12.98
CA LYS A 36 -5.28 -5.16 -11.62
C LYS A 36 -5.49 -3.92 -10.75
N GLN A 37 -6.49 -3.10 -11.08
CA GLN A 37 -6.91 -1.97 -10.26
C GLN A 37 -7.82 -2.44 -9.11
N TYR A 38 -7.79 -1.73 -7.98
CA TYR A 38 -8.70 -1.98 -6.87
C TYR A 38 -10.04 -1.31 -7.12
N ILE A 39 -11.10 -2.09 -7.17
CA ILE A 39 -12.47 -1.61 -7.41
C ILE A 39 -13.32 -1.82 -6.18
N ILE A 40 -14.03 -0.77 -5.74
CA ILE A 40 -15.02 -0.81 -4.66
C ILE A 40 -16.39 -0.41 -5.19
N ASP A 41 -17.42 -1.02 -4.61
CA ASP A 41 -18.82 -0.73 -4.94
C ASP A 41 -19.36 0.30 -3.94
N ILE A 42 -19.84 1.45 -4.43
CA ILE A 42 -20.42 2.54 -3.61
C ILE A 42 -21.76 2.93 -4.19
N ASP A 43 -22.74 3.05 -3.31
CA ASP A 43 -24.05 3.52 -3.68
C ASP A 43 -24.12 5.05 -3.59
N LEU A 44 -24.58 5.70 -4.66
CA LEU A 44 -24.73 7.15 -4.75
C LEU A 44 -26.13 7.56 -5.13
N GLY A 45 -26.55 8.69 -4.57
CA GLY A 45 -27.75 9.38 -5.01
C GLY A 45 -29.06 8.92 -4.38
N THR A 46 -30.15 9.58 -4.82
CA THR A 46 -31.53 9.27 -4.44
C THR A 46 -32.39 9.30 -5.70
N PRO A 47 -32.95 8.18 -6.19
CA PRO A 47 -32.76 6.83 -5.65
C PRO A 47 -31.31 6.35 -5.74
N SER A 48 -30.92 5.45 -4.84
CA SER A 48 -29.54 4.95 -4.75
C SER A 48 -29.18 4.08 -5.96
N LYS A 49 -27.99 4.35 -6.54
CA LYS A 49 -27.43 3.55 -7.63
C LYS A 49 -26.00 3.14 -7.28
N THR A 50 -25.64 1.90 -7.54
CA THR A 50 -24.29 1.39 -7.32
C THR A 50 -23.35 1.80 -8.44
N PHE A 51 -22.20 2.35 -8.04
CA PHE A 51 -21.08 2.70 -8.91
C PHE A 51 -19.86 1.89 -8.53
N ASN A 52 -19.10 1.46 -9.52
CA ASN A 52 -17.84 0.76 -9.36
C ASN A 52 -16.72 1.78 -9.47
N PHE A 53 -16.12 2.13 -8.35
CA PHE A 53 -15.02 3.08 -8.32
C PHE A 53 -13.67 2.38 -8.28
N THR A 54 -12.76 2.81 -9.13
CA THR A 54 -11.34 2.51 -8.95
C THR A 54 -10.81 3.33 -7.77
N VAL A 55 -10.15 2.67 -6.84
CA VAL A 55 -9.49 3.37 -5.72
C VAL A 55 -8.18 3.94 -6.20
N ASP A 56 -8.01 5.27 -6.15
CA ASP A 56 -6.79 5.95 -6.55
C ASP A 56 -6.16 6.70 -5.38
N ILE A 57 -4.98 6.24 -4.95
CA ILE A 57 -4.21 6.90 -3.89
C ILE A 57 -3.25 7.99 -4.41
N SER A 58 -3.16 8.15 -5.72
CA SER A 58 -2.31 9.17 -6.35
C SER A 58 -2.97 10.54 -6.33
N TYR A 59 -4.30 10.58 -6.40
CA TYR A 59 -5.08 11.80 -6.44
C TYR A 59 -6.04 11.90 -5.26
N PRO A 60 -6.23 13.11 -4.73
CA PRO A 60 -7.14 13.34 -3.61
C PRO A 60 -8.61 13.53 -4.00
N PHE A 61 -8.92 13.56 -5.30
CA PHE A 61 -10.24 13.89 -5.83
C PHE A 61 -11.01 12.65 -6.24
N THR A 62 -12.31 12.64 -6.00
CA THR A 62 -13.23 11.66 -6.56
C THR A 62 -13.85 12.20 -7.83
N TRP A 63 -13.91 11.40 -8.89
CA TRP A 63 -14.51 11.79 -10.16
C TRP A 63 -15.33 10.69 -10.80
N ILE A 64 -16.29 11.12 -11.63
CA ILE A 64 -17.14 10.28 -12.46
C ILE A 64 -17.12 10.85 -13.88
N CYS A 65 -17.01 10.00 -14.88
CA CYS A 65 -17.09 10.39 -16.27
C CYS A 65 -18.53 10.71 -16.66
N PHE A 66 -18.78 11.86 -17.29
CA PHE A 66 -20.11 12.39 -17.61
C PHE A 66 -20.96 11.41 -18.44
N GLN A 67 -20.39 10.78 -19.45
CA GLN A 67 -21.12 9.80 -20.31
C GLN A 67 -21.60 8.56 -19.55
N LYS A 68 -20.91 8.21 -18.44
CA LYS A 68 -21.28 7.08 -17.58
C LYS A 68 -22.13 7.53 -16.37
N SER A 69 -22.33 8.86 -16.20
CA SER A 69 -22.97 9.42 -15.02
C SER A 69 -24.47 9.15 -14.99
N LYS A 70 -24.85 8.22 -14.15
CA LYS A 70 -26.26 8.01 -13.78
C LYS A 70 -26.76 9.01 -12.74
N LEU A 71 -25.94 10.01 -12.35
CA LEU A 71 -26.27 11.03 -11.35
C LEU A 71 -27.25 12.09 -11.87
N SER A 72 -27.40 12.26 -13.19
CA SER A 72 -28.31 13.25 -13.77
C SER A 72 -29.75 13.17 -13.30
N HIS A 73 -30.17 12.00 -12.79
CA HIS A 73 -31.51 11.77 -12.25
C HIS A 73 -31.58 11.71 -10.72
N SER A 74 -30.46 12.01 -10.03
CA SER A 74 -30.46 12.00 -8.57
C SER A 74 -31.10 13.26 -8.00
N THR A 75 -32.08 13.10 -7.14
CA THR A 75 -32.76 14.20 -6.44
C THR A 75 -31.95 14.80 -5.31
N SER A 76 -30.90 14.11 -4.84
CA SER A 76 -29.98 14.57 -3.80
C SER A 76 -28.76 15.31 -4.32
N ALA A 77 -28.47 15.23 -5.63
CA ALA A 77 -27.34 15.92 -6.23
C ALA A 77 -27.47 17.45 -6.11
N ARG A 78 -26.41 18.10 -5.64
CA ARG A 78 -26.34 19.56 -5.51
C ARG A 78 -25.07 20.08 -6.18
N TYR A 79 -25.26 20.87 -7.22
CA TYR A 79 -24.15 21.57 -7.87
C TYR A 79 -23.46 22.53 -6.89
N LYS A 80 -22.15 22.58 -6.91
CA LYS A 80 -21.33 23.43 -6.04
C LYS A 80 -20.51 24.45 -6.83
N SER A 81 -19.71 23.98 -7.79
CA SER A 81 -18.80 24.84 -8.53
C SER A 81 -18.37 24.21 -9.84
N SER A 82 -17.83 25.02 -10.74
CA SER A 82 -17.06 24.54 -11.89
C SER A 82 -15.58 24.71 -11.59
N GLU A 83 -14.79 23.68 -11.76
CA GLU A 83 -13.37 23.64 -11.42
C GLU A 83 -12.56 23.06 -12.59
N LYS A 84 -11.24 23.32 -12.57
CA LYS A 84 -10.29 22.63 -13.44
C LYS A 84 -9.50 21.65 -12.60
N LEU A 85 -9.50 20.37 -12.97
CA LEU A 85 -8.67 19.36 -12.34
C LEU A 85 -7.54 18.96 -13.28
N THR A 86 -6.38 18.71 -12.70
CA THR A 86 -5.25 18.11 -13.42
C THR A 86 -5.15 16.65 -13.02
N LEU A 87 -5.39 15.76 -13.96
CA LEU A 87 -5.27 14.31 -13.79
C LEU A 87 -4.34 13.79 -14.89
N TYR A 88 -3.38 12.97 -14.55
CA TYR A 88 -2.43 12.37 -15.51
C TYR A 88 -1.81 13.39 -16.49
N ASN A 89 -1.43 14.58 -15.97
CA ASN A 89 -0.88 15.72 -16.73
C ASN A 89 -1.85 16.37 -17.73
N HIS A 90 -3.12 16.03 -17.75
CA HIS A 90 -4.15 16.65 -18.55
C HIS A 90 -5.07 17.55 -17.70
N PHE A 91 -5.52 18.65 -18.30
CA PHE A 91 -6.47 19.57 -17.67
C PHE A 91 -7.90 19.19 -18.08
N TYR A 92 -8.74 18.92 -17.10
CA TYR A 92 -10.15 18.61 -17.30
C TYR A 92 -11.03 19.71 -16.72
N LYS A 93 -12.00 20.18 -17.51
CA LYS A 93 -13.08 21.02 -17.01
C LYS A 93 -14.07 20.12 -16.29
N THR A 94 -14.37 20.45 -15.04
CA THR A 94 -15.21 19.63 -14.20
C THR A 94 -16.35 20.43 -13.58
N SER A 95 -17.42 19.76 -13.22
CA SER A 95 -18.49 20.30 -12.39
C SER A 95 -18.49 19.52 -11.08
N LYS A 96 -18.30 20.22 -9.96
CA LYS A 96 -18.29 19.65 -8.62
C LYS A 96 -19.70 19.60 -8.07
N TYR A 97 -20.09 18.43 -7.57
CA TYR A 97 -21.38 18.19 -6.94
C TYR A 97 -21.18 17.68 -5.52
N SER A 98 -22.13 17.94 -4.63
CA SER A 98 -22.27 17.18 -3.40
C SER A 98 -23.41 16.19 -3.57
N GLU A 99 -23.21 14.97 -3.13
CA GLU A 99 -24.15 13.89 -3.28
C GLU A 99 -24.26 13.08 -1.98
N TYR A 100 -25.27 12.24 -1.91
CA TYR A 100 -25.47 11.27 -0.85
C TYR A 100 -24.74 9.97 -1.21
N MET A 101 -23.80 9.56 -0.37
CA MET A 101 -23.04 8.32 -0.53
C MET A 101 -23.44 7.34 0.56
N LYS A 102 -23.64 6.08 0.18
CA LYS A 102 -23.86 4.97 1.11
C LYS A 102 -22.84 3.88 0.87
N ILE A 103 -22.20 3.45 1.93
CA ILE A 103 -21.32 2.27 1.91
C ILE A 103 -22.20 1.09 2.29
N LYS A 104 -22.53 0.27 1.29
CA LYS A 104 -23.62 -0.71 1.30
C LYS A 104 -23.57 -1.67 2.48
N GLU A 105 -22.42 -2.26 2.74
CA GLU A 105 -22.26 -3.31 3.74
C GLU A 105 -22.17 -2.79 5.18
N GLN A 106 -21.92 -1.49 5.36
CA GLN A 106 -21.71 -0.88 6.67
C GLN A 106 -22.85 0.01 7.13
N LEU A 107 -23.92 0.16 6.31
CA LEU A 107 -25.06 1.06 6.56
C LEU A 107 -24.65 2.51 6.87
N ILE A 108 -23.44 2.91 6.47
CA ILE A 108 -22.91 4.25 6.68
C ILE A 108 -23.36 5.15 5.54
N SER A 109 -23.87 6.32 5.89
CA SER A 109 -24.34 7.32 4.94
C SER A 109 -23.57 8.63 5.09
N VAL A 110 -22.99 9.11 4.02
CA VAL A 110 -22.29 10.39 3.94
C VAL A 110 -23.16 11.38 3.18
N ARG A 111 -23.67 12.41 3.87
CA ARG A 111 -24.64 13.38 3.29
C ARG A 111 -24.04 14.42 2.36
N SER A 112 -22.75 14.61 2.38
CA SER A 112 -22.06 15.61 1.54
C SER A 112 -20.78 15.02 0.96
N PHE A 113 -20.94 13.99 0.15
CA PHE A 113 -19.87 13.41 -0.60
C PHE A 113 -19.61 14.25 -1.86
N TYR A 114 -18.40 14.76 -2.02
CA TYR A 114 -18.07 15.63 -3.14
C TYR A 114 -17.53 14.82 -4.32
N ILE A 115 -18.15 15.03 -5.47
CA ILE A 115 -17.82 14.33 -6.72
C ILE A 115 -17.56 15.36 -7.81
N ASN A 116 -16.52 15.15 -8.57
CA ASN A 116 -16.23 15.92 -9.78
C ASN A 116 -16.75 15.16 -11.00
N ILE A 117 -17.63 15.76 -11.78
CA ILE A 117 -18.07 15.19 -13.04
C ILE A 117 -17.13 15.73 -14.13
N LEU A 118 -16.37 14.82 -14.74
CA LEU A 118 -15.46 15.13 -15.82
C LEU A 118 -16.23 15.20 -17.13
N ASN A 119 -16.15 16.34 -17.83
CA ASN A 119 -16.54 16.43 -19.23
C ASN A 119 -15.39 15.89 -20.09
N VAL A 120 -15.29 14.59 -20.18
CA VAL A 120 -14.31 13.91 -21.03
C VAL A 120 -15.04 13.56 -22.32
N GLY A 121 -14.44 13.84 -23.45
CA GLY A 121 -14.87 13.31 -24.74
C GLY A 121 -14.79 11.78 -24.75
N GLU A 122 -14.31 11.20 -25.79
CA GLU A 122 -14.28 9.73 -25.98
C GLU A 122 -13.24 8.95 -25.15
N THR A 123 -12.52 9.60 -24.22
CA THR A 123 -11.49 8.92 -23.40
C THR A 123 -12.15 8.06 -22.31
N GLU A 124 -11.87 6.78 -22.34
CA GLU A 124 -12.32 5.81 -21.32
C GLU A 124 -11.52 5.93 -20.03
N MET A 125 -11.78 6.97 -19.25
CA MET A 125 -11.25 7.03 -17.89
C MET A 125 -12.17 6.26 -16.93
N PRO A 126 -11.65 5.44 -16.00
CA PRO A 126 -12.47 4.82 -14.98
C PRO A 126 -13.00 5.87 -14.00
N ASP A 127 -14.22 5.65 -13.51
CA ASP A 127 -14.72 6.38 -12.36
C ASP A 127 -13.81 6.07 -11.17
N SER A 128 -13.42 7.09 -10.40
CA SER A 128 -12.40 6.90 -9.37
C SER A 128 -12.73 7.61 -8.07
N ILE A 129 -12.43 6.95 -6.96
CA ILE A 129 -12.45 7.52 -5.62
C ILE A 129 -11.03 7.85 -5.18
N GLY A 130 -10.75 9.14 -5.04
CA GLY A 130 -9.42 9.62 -4.67
C GLY A 130 -9.14 9.57 -3.17
N ILE A 131 -7.97 9.07 -2.80
CA ILE A 131 -7.46 9.03 -1.41
C ILE A 131 -6.00 9.53 -1.36
N GLY A 132 -5.66 10.50 -2.19
CA GLY A 132 -4.31 11.06 -2.24
C GLY A 132 -3.96 11.91 -1.00
N TYR A 133 -2.67 12.01 -0.70
CA TYR A 133 -2.15 12.64 0.52
C TYR A 133 -2.36 14.17 0.60
N GLU A 134 -2.47 14.85 -0.52
CA GLU A 134 -2.47 16.32 -0.59
C GLU A 134 -3.62 16.99 0.17
N LEU A 135 -4.79 16.36 0.23
CA LEU A 135 -6.00 16.92 0.85
C LEU A 135 -6.23 16.53 2.30
N LYS A 136 -5.22 16.12 3.05
CA LYS A 136 -5.38 15.68 4.45
C LYS A 136 -6.17 16.62 5.35
N ASN A 137 -6.18 17.92 5.04
CA ASN A 137 -6.86 18.96 5.82
C ASN A 137 -8.12 19.49 5.14
N ASP A 138 -8.48 19.03 3.95
CA ASP A 138 -9.65 19.51 3.22
C ASP A 138 -10.95 19.00 3.89
N LYS A 139 -11.84 19.94 4.16
CA LYS A 139 -13.17 19.64 4.71
C LYS A 139 -14.08 18.86 3.74
N THR A 140 -13.79 18.92 2.46
CA THR A 140 -14.52 18.23 1.40
C THR A 140 -14.03 16.80 1.18
N PHE A 141 -12.90 16.44 1.76
CA PHE A 141 -12.35 15.11 1.68
C PHE A 141 -13.21 14.11 2.49
N TRP A 142 -13.72 13.09 1.86
CA TRP A 142 -14.73 12.19 2.42
C TRP A 142 -14.25 11.42 3.67
N LEU A 143 -12.98 11.04 3.76
CA LEU A 143 -12.43 10.43 4.98
C LEU A 143 -12.46 11.42 6.16
N SER A 144 -12.22 12.70 5.91
CA SER A 144 -12.34 13.74 6.93
C SER A 144 -13.78 13.86 7.45
N TYR A 145 -14.77 13.69 6.58
CA TYR A 145 -16.16 13.63 6.99
C TYR A 145 -16.44 12.42 7.91
N LEU A 146 -15.99 11.23 7.52
CA LEU A 146 -16.15 10.02 8.34
C LEU A 146 -15.50 10.18 9.71
N TYR A 147 -14.30 10.75 9.76
CA TYR A 147 -13.55 10.96 11.00
C TYR A 147 -14.27 11.98 11.93
N ARG A 148 -14.70 13.11 11.40
CA ARG A 148 -15.39 14.16 12.17
C ARG A 148 -16.74 13.72 12.73
N ASN A 149 -17.41 12.82 12.03
CA ASN A 149 -18.71 12.27 12.47
C ASN A 149 -18.53 10.96 13.26
N TYR A 150 -17.33 10.66 13.70
CA TYR A 150 -17.02 9.49 14.54
C TYR A 150 -17.41 8.14 13.92
N TYR A 151 -17.45 8.02 12.60
CA TYR A 151 -17.62 6.75 11.91
C TYR A 151 -16.34 5.93 11.88
N ILE A 152 -15.19 6.59 11.97
CA ILE A 152 -13.86 5.98 11.99
C ILE A 152 -13.00 6.58 13.11
N SER A 153 -12.07 5.79 13.64
CA SER A 153 -11.21 6.19 14.77
C SER A 153 -10.01 7.05 14.36
N GLY A 154 -9.59 6.98 13.10
CA GLY A 154 -8.42 7.69 12.59
C GLY A 154 -8.50 8.03 11.12
N LEU A 155 -7.73 9.04 10.72
CA LEU A 155 -7.54 9.39 9.31
C LEU A 155 -6.45 8.50 8.70
N ASN A 156 -6.71 7.22 8.62
CA ASN A 156 -5.83 6.25 8.01
C ASN A 156 -6.63 5.22 7.22
N PHE A 157 -5.98 4.59 6.27
CA PHE A 157 -6.56 3.51 5.47
C PHE A 157 -5.45 2.57 5.02
N GLY A 158 -5.83 1.39 4.60
CA GLY A 158 -4.88 0.43 4.03
C GLY A 158 -5.56 -0.74 3.37
N PHE A 159 -4.77 -1.55 2.71
CA PHE A 159 -5.23 -2.66 1.90
C PHE A 159 -4.67 -3.97 2.41
N VAL A 160 -5.55 -4.95 2.52
CA VAL A 160 -5.20 -6.34 2.83
C VAL A 160 -5.84 -7.22 1.76
N SER A 161 -5.05 -7.68 0.79
CA SER A 161 -5.53 -8.56 -0.27
C SER A 161 -5.95 -9.92 0.30
N ASP A 162 -6.85 -10.62 -0.36
CA ASP A 162 -7.11 -12.01 -0.04
C ASP A 162 -5.91 -12.92 -0.44
N ARG A 163 -5.88 -14.16 0.06
CA ARG A 163 -4.81 -15.11 -0.28
C ARG A 163 -4.81 -15.52 -1.74
N ARG A 164 -5.97 -15.42 -2.42
CA ARG A 164 -6.14 -15.78 -3.83
C ARG A 164 -5.81 -14.60 -4.75
N LYS A 165 -5.50 -13.44 -4.18
CA LYS A 165 -5.19 -12.18 -4.91
C LYS A 165 -6.29 -11.76 -5.91
N LYS A 166 -7.56 -12.17 -5.67
CA LYS A 166 -8.72 -11.78 -6.50
C LYS A 166 -9.45 -10.56 -5.97
N GLY A 167 -9.10 -10.11 -4.77
CA GLY A 167 -9.70 -8.99 -4.07
C GLY A 167 -9.09 -8.85 -2.68
N GLY A 168 -9.86 -8.27 -1.77
CA GLY A 168 -9.44 -8.07 -0.39
C GLY A 168 -10.33 -7.10 0.34
N MET A 169 -9.79 -6.54 1.41
CA MET A 169 -10.46 -5.54 2.24
C MET A 169 -9.65 -4.26 2.30
N MET A 170 -10.29 -3.13 2.03
CA MET A 170 -9.81 -1.81 2.36
C MET A 170 -10.29 -1.46 3.76
N TYR A 171 -9.38 -1.28 4.68
CA TYR A 171 -9.67 -0.85 6.05
C TYR A 171 -9.48 0.65 6.17
N ILE A 172 -10.46 1.33 6.77
CA ILE A 172 -10.44 2.77 7.00
C ILE A 172 -10.65 3.04 8.47
N GLY A 173 -9.83 3.89 9.06
CA GLY A 173 -9.86 4.22 10.48
C GLY A 173 -8.91 3.40 11.33
N GLY A 174 -8.22 2.40 10.75
CA GLY A 174 -7.23 1.58 11.45
C GLY A 174 -7.23 0.12 11.02
N LEU A 175 -6.50 -0.66 11.78
CA LEU A 175 -6.44 -2.11 11.66
C LEU A 175 -6.61 -2.71 13.06
N SER A 176 -7.68 -3.47 13.26
CA SER A 176 -7.96 -4.06 14.56
C SER A 176 -6.98 -5.19 14.89
N LYS A 177 -6.74 -5.43 16.18
CA LYS A 177 -5.96 -6.57 16.65
C LYS A 177 -6.52 -7.89 16.10
N LYS A 178 -7.85 -8.02 16.12
CA LYS A 178 -8.56 -9.19 15.56
C LYS A 178 -8.21 -9.40 14.09
N THR A 179 -8.25 -8.34 13.28
CA THR A 179 -7.90 -8.42 11.85
C THR A 179 -6.44 -8.81 11.64
N ILE A 180 -5.53 -8.25 12.45
CA ILE A 180 -4.10 -8.60 12.41
C ILE A 180 -3.93 -10.10 12.65
N GLU A 181 -4.58 -10.65 13.67
CA GLU A 181 -4.51 -12.06 14.02
C GLU A 181 -5.17 -12.97 12.96
N GLU A 182 -6.38 -12.63 12.49
CA GLU A 182 -7.12 -13.41 11.49
C GLU A 182 -6.43 -13.44 10.12
N GLN A 183 -5.78 -12.36 9.74
CA GLN A 183 -5.05 -12.23 8.47
C GLN A 183 -3.58 -12.63 8.57
N TYR A 184 -3.11 -13.07 9.77
CA TYR A 184 -1.72 -13.44 10.05
C TYR A 184 -0.72 -12.34 9.67
N LEU A 185 -1.08 -11.09 9.98
CA LEU A 185 -0.25 -9.94 9.67
C LEU A 185 0.81 -9.74 10.74
N VAL A 186 2.04 -9.50 10.31
CA VAL A 186 3.15 -9.13 11.18
C VAL A 186 3.63 -7.75 10.77
N TYR A 187 3.65 -6.85 11.74
CA TYR A 187 4.16 -5.50 11.54
C TYR A 187 5.63 -5.53 11.15
N LYS A 188 5.96 -4.96 10.01
CA LYS A 188 7.32 -4.92 9.48
C LYS A 188 8.03 -3.60 9.80
N GLY A 189 7.27 -2.51 9.86
CA GLY A 189 7.79 -1.19 10.16
C GLY A 189 7.02 -0.08 9.47
N TYR A 190 7.53 1.15 9.57
CA TYR A 190 6.95 2.33 8.93
C TYR A 190 8.00 3.27 8.39
N VAL A 191 7.59 4.10 7.45
CA VAL A 191 8.37 5.22 6.93
C VAL A 191 7.51 6.49 6.90
N TYR A 192 8.15 7.63 6.91
CA TYR A 192 7.44 8.90 6.76
C TYR A 192 7.25 9.25 5.28
N VAL A 193 6.11 9.84 4.97
CA VAL A 193 5.87 10.46 3.68
C VAL A 193 6.85 11.61 3.50
N SER A 194 7.49 11.67 2.36
CA SER A 194 8.42 12.75 2.07
C SER A 194 7.67 14.08 1.95
N LYS A 195 8.20 15.14 2.57
CA LYS A 195 7.66 16.49 2.45
C LYS A 195 7.69 17.03 1.02
N LYS A 196 8.54 16.48 0.17
CA LYS A 196 8.65 16.84 -1.27
C LYS A 196 7.70 16.03 -2.14
N ALA A 197 7.13 14.94 -1.63
CA ALA A 197 6.15 14.14 -2.36
C ALA A 197 4.79 14.83 -2.33
N LYS A 198 4.15 14.95 -3.48
CA LYS A 198 2.79 15.50 -3.62
C LYS A 198 1.70 14.45 -3.30
N THR A 199 2.09 13.20 -3.15
CA THR A 199 1.21 12.07 -2.83
C THR A 199 1.92 11.12 -1.87
N TRP A 200 1.43 9.88 -1.74
CA TRP A 200 2.01 8.85 -0.88
C TRP A 200 3.37 8.39 -1.41
N GLY A 201 4.41 9.15 -1.09
CA GLY A 201 5.77 8.89 -1.53
C GLY A 201 6.77 8.91 -0.38
N THR A 202 7.80 8.09 -0.49
CA THR A 202 8.88 7.97 0.49
C THR A 202 10.21 7.79 -0.20
N LYS A 203 11.29 7.77 0.56
CA LYS A 203 12.65 7.59 0.05
C LYS A 203 12.95 6.11 -0.18
N LEU A 204 13.28 5.75 -1.41
CA LEU A 204 13.87 4.48 -1.79
C LEU A 204 15.40 4.61 -1.66
N ALA A 205 15.99 3.86 -0.77
CA ALA A 205 17.43 3.90 -0.53
C ALA A 205 18.19 3.12 -1.62
N GLY A 206 17.71 1.92 -1.97
CA GLY A 206 18.37 1.08 -2.95
C GLY A 206 17.57 -0.14 -3.36
N ILE A 207 18.12 -0.90 -4.29
CA ILE A 207 17.64 -2.21 -4.70
C ILE A 207 18.80 -3.21 -4.74
N ASN A 208 18.50 -4.46 -4.41
CA ASN A 208 19.42 -5.58 -4.56
C ASN A 208 18.74 -6.66 -5.40
N ILE A 209 19.46 -7.23 -6.34
CA ILE A 209 18.97 -8.29 -7.23
C ILE A 209 19.93 -9.45 -7.14
N SER A 210 19.41 -10.65 -6.91
CA SER A 210 20.18 -11.90 -6.95
C SER A 210 19.50 -12.87 -7.90
N LEU A 211 20.27 -13.43 -8.85
CA LEU A 211 19.78 -14.38 -9.84
C LEU A 211 20.94 -15.25 -10.35
N GLY A 212 20.78 -16.56 -10.33
CA GLY A 212 21.77 -17.49 -10.87
C GLY A 212 23.14 -17.39 -10.22
N GLY A 213 23.20 -17.14 -8.91
CA GLY A 213 24.46 -16.95 -8.17
C GLY A 213 25.14 -15.58 -8.38
N LYS A 214 24.61 -14.74 -9.28
CA LYS A 214 25.05 -13.36 -9.46
C LYS A 214 24.23 -12.44 -8.57
N SER A 215 24.84 -11.37 -8.07
CA SER A 215 24.14 -10.31 -7.33
C SER A 215 24.57 -8.93 -7.80
N LYS A 216 23.61 -7.99 -7.81
CA LYS A 216 23.85 -6.59 -8.15
C LYS A 216 23.08 -5.70 -7.21
N SER A 217 23.74 -4.66 -6.72
CA SER A 217 23.15 -3.68 -5.81
C SER A 217 23.22 -2.29 -6.43
N PHE A 218 22.18 -1.49 -6.24
CA PHE A 218 22.10 -0.12 -6.72
C PHE A 218 21.70 0.80 -5.57
N ASP A 219 22.48 1.83 -5.35
CA ASP A 219 22.12 2.94 -4.48
C ASP A 219 21.23 3.90 -5.26
N ILE A 220 19.95 3.91 -4.95
CA ILE A 220 18.94 4.67 -5.69
C ILE A 220 18.83 6.10 -5.14
N ASN A 221 18.58 6.23 -3.85
CA ASN A 221 18.45 7.50 -3.14
C ASN A 221 17.46 8.48 -3.80
N LYS A 222 16.35 7.96 -4.36
CA LYS A 222 15.27 8.65 -5.05
C LYS A 222 13.96 8.51 -4.29
N TYR A 223 12.91 9.20 -4.79
CA TYR A 223 11.57 9.02 -4.24
C TYR A 223 10.85 7.88 -4.95
N ALA A 224 10.11 7.09 -4.16
CA ALA A 224 9.19 6.08 -4.66
C ALA A 224 7.78 6.40 -4.18
N TYR A 225 6.80 6.26 -5.08
CA TYR A 225 5.39 6.57 -4.85
C TYR A 225 4.58 5.28 -4.85
N PHE A 226 3.52 5.24 -4.06
CA PHE A 226 2.57 4.13 -4.05
C PHE A 226 1.39 4.48 -4.94
N ILE A 227 0.94 3.52 -5.76
CA ILE A 227 -0.19 3.65 -6.67
C ILE A 227 -1.09 2.41 -6.59
N THR A 228 -2.38 2.59 -6.84
CA THR A 228 -3.38 1.51 -6.84
C THR A 228 -4.10 1.34 -8.17
N ASN A 229 -3.77 2.18 -9.12
CA ASN A 229 -4.34 2.18 -10.46
C ASN A 229 -3.53 1.37 -11.47
N ASP A 230 -2.46 0.72 -11.04
CA ASP A 230 -1.66 -0.20 -11.84
C ASP A 230 -1.06 -1.32 -10.98
N LYS A 231 -0.71 -2.44 -11.62
CA LYS A 231 -0.09 -3.58 -10.95
C LYS A 231 1.43 -3.49 -10.90
N ALA A 232 2.04 -2.93 -11.92
CA ALA A 232 3.48 -2.97 -12.11
C ALA A 232 4.26 -2.16 -11.05
N ILE A 233 5.49 -2.55 -10.83
CA ILE A 233 6.48 -1.75 -10.14
C ILE A 233 7.27 -1.02 -11.21
N TYR A 234 7.13 0.30 -11.25
CA TYR A 234 7.83 1.12 -12.24
C TYR A 234 9.16 1.59 -11.72
N VAL A 235 10.18 1.47 -12.58
CA VAL A 235 11.55 1.86 -12.28
C VAL A 235 12.05 2.87 -13.32
N ASP A 236 13.01 3.69 -12.94
CA ASP A 236 13.70 4.57 -13.87
C ASP A 236 14.44 3.73 -14.93
N ASN A 237 14.28 4.08 -16.22
CA ASN A 237 14.87 3.37 -17.34
C ASN A 237 16.40 3.20 -17.22
N PHE A 238 17.10 4.14 -16.60
CA PHE A 238 18.52 4.01 -16.36
C PHE A 238 18.89 2.74 -15.58
N TYR A 239 18.05 2.37 -14.60
CA TYR A 239 18.26 1.13 -13.82
C TYR A 239 17.64 -0.07 -14.51
N PHE A 240 16.57 0.15 -15.28
CA PHE A 240 15.84 -0.92 -15.96
C PHE A 240 16.70 -1.68 -16.96
N ASP A 241 17.54 -0.99 -17.73
CA ASP A 241 18.44 -1.63 -18.69
C ASP A 241 19.39 -2.62 -17.99
N SER A 242 19.91 -2.22 -16.82
CA SER A 242 20.75 -3.10 -16.01
C SER A 242 20.00 -4.29 -15.39
N ILE A 243 18.70 -4.11 -15.10
CA ILE A 243 17.80 -5.18 -14.63
C ILE A 243 17.53 -6.13 -15.79
N TYR A 244 17.22 -5.59 -16.97
CA TYR A 244 16.98 -6.35 -18.19
C TYR A 244 18.15 -7.28 -18.52
N ASP A 245 19.39 -6.78 -18.50
CA ASP A 245 20.56 -7.58 -18.80
C ASP A 245 20.66 -8.82 -17.88
N MET A 246 20.45 -8.64 -16.56
CA MET A 246 20.47 -9.74 -15.61
C MET A 246 19.34 -10.75 -15.84
N ILE A 247 18.14 -10.25 -16.08
CA ILE A 247 16.94 -11.09 -16.28
C ILE A 247 17.06 -11.87 -17.59
N ASN A 248 17.49 -11.20 -18.65
CA ASN A 248 17.59 -11.82 -19.98
C ASN A 248 18.68 -12.90 -20.07
N GLU A 249 19.76 -12.79 -19.31
CA GLU A 249 20.79 -13.85 -19.26
C GLU A 249 20.21 -15.22 -18.83
N GLN A 250 19.16 -15.24 -18.01
CA GLN A 250 18.61 -16.47 -17.43
C GLN A 250 17.27 -16.87 -18.03
N TYR A 251 16.39 -15.90 -18.31
CA TYR A 251 14.99 -16.18 -18.63
C TYR A 251 14.62 -16.02 -20.10
N ILE A 252 15.52 -15.54 -20.94
CA ILE A 252 15.28 -15.29 -22.37
C ILE A 252 14.05 -14.41 -22.55
N CYS A 253 14.24 -13.12 -22.36
CA CYS A 253 13.17 -12.13 -22.43
C CYS A 253 13.35 -11.21 -23.64
N HIS A 254 12.27 -10.58 -24.06
CA HIS A 254 12.25 -9.52 -25.07
C HIS A 254 11.30 -8.40 -24.64
N TYR A 255 11.47 -7.23 -25.24
CA TYR A 255 10.58 -6.10 -24.98
C TYR A 255 9.20 -6.33 -25.60
N ASP A 256 8.15 -5.98 -24.85
CA ASP A 256 6.78 -5.94 -25.33
C ASP A 256 6.56 -4.69 -26.20
N MET A 257 6.62 -4.86 -27.51
CA MET A 257 6.46 -3.77 -28.47
C MET A 257 5.03 -3.26 -28.60
N THR A 258 4.05 -3.90 -27.94
CA THR A 258 2.64 -3.46 -27.93
C THR A 258 2.40 -2.33 -26.92
N VAL A 259 3.31 -2.15 -25.97
CA VAL A 259 3.22 -1.11 -24.93
C VAL A 259 4.20 0.02 -25.26
N THR A 260 3.67 1.22 -25.50
CA THR A 260 4.48 2.38 -25.92
C THR A 260 4.98 3.24 -24.77
N ASP A 261 4.33 3.15 -23.63
CA ASP A 261 4.55 4.07 -22.50
C ASP A 261 5.56 3.57 -21.47
N THR A 262 5.81 2.25 -21.46
CA THR A 262 6.74 1.60 -20.54
C THR A 262 7.57 0.56 -21.29
N ASN A 263 8.71 0.23 -20.73
CA ASN A 263 9.53 -0.91 -21.17
C ASN A 263 9.11 -2.12 -20.34
N ARG A 264 8.22 -2.93 -20.90
CA ARG A 264 7.77 -4.20 -20.32
C ARG A 264 8.56 -5.36 -20.93
N LEU A 265 8.81 -6.41 -20.15
CA LEU A 265 9.45 -7.63 -20.64
C LEU A 265 8.45 -8.78 -20.72
N ILE A 266 8.55 -9.51 -21.81
CA ILE A 266 7.90 -10.81 -22.00
C ILE A 266 8.98 -11.86 -21.98
N CYS A 267 8.86 -12.85 -21.09
CA CYS A 267 9.82 -13.91 -20.87
C CYS A 267 9.20 -15.30 -21.12
N ASN A 268 10.03 -16.30 -21.34
CA ASN A 268 9.57 -17.68 -21.48
C ASN A 268 9.24 -18.26 -20.09
N CYS A 269 7.96 -18.62 -19.85
CA CYS A 269 7.50 -19.14 -18.55
C CYS A 269 8.19 -20.44 -18.14
N LYS A 270 8.57 -21.32 -19.10
CA LYS A 270 9.29 -22.56 -18.77
C LYS A 270 10.65 -22.24 -18.15
N MET A 271 11.34 -21.22 -18.67
CA MET A 271 12.62 -20.79 -18.13
C MET A 271 12.45 -20.17 -16.73
N VAL A 272 11.42 -19.35 -16.53
CA VAL A 272 11.10 -18.79 -15.21
C VAL A 272 10.81 -19.87 -14.17
N ALA A 273 10.18 -20.98 -14.56
CA ALA A 273 9.83 -22.06 -13.65
C ALA A 273 11.01 -22.99 -13.27
N VAL A 274 12.04 -23.08 -14.12
CA VAL A 274 13.13 -24.08 -14.01
C VAL A 274 14.42 -23.47 -13.44
N HIS A 275 14.66 -22.19 -13.68
CA HIS A 275 15.92 -21.55 -13.29
C HIS A 275 15.93 -21.06 -11.83
N ASP A 276 17.13 -20.82 -11.34
CA ASP A 276 17.43 -20.40 -9.98
C ASP A 276 16.60 -19.21 -9.53
N ALA A 277 16.22 -19.23 -8.26
CA ALA A 277 15.35 -18.26 -7.64
C ALA A 277 15.84 -16.81 -7.86
N LEU A 278 15.04 -16.03 -8.56
CA LEU A 278 15.18 -14.58 -8.56
C LEU A 278 14.82 -14.05 -7.18
N GLU A 279 15.71 -13.31 -6.58
CA GLU A 279 15.42 -12.49 -5.42
C GLU A 279 15.62 -11.02 -5.79
N PHE A 280 14.54 -10.25 -5.68
CA PHE A 280 14.53 -8.80 -5.90
C PHE A 280 14.16 -8.10 -4.61
N GLN A 281 15.05 -7.26 -4.09
CA GLN A 281 14.87 -6.61 -2.80
C GLN A 281 14.88 -5.09 -2.94
N PHE A 282 13.81 -4.44 -2.47
CA PHE A 282 13.73 -2.99 -2.31
C PHE A 282 14.10 -2.59 -0.88
N VAL A 283 14.92 -1.54 -0.74
CA VAL A 283 15.30 -0.97 0.55
C VAL A 283 14.60 0.37 0.72
N ILE A 284 13.56 0.40 1.55
CA ILE A 284 12.75 1.60 1.82
C ILE A 284 12.98 2.01 3.28
N GLY A 285 13.60 3.16 3.48
CA GLY A 285 14.14 3.51 4.80
C GLY A 285 15.19 2.51 5.26
N SER A 286 14.97 1.87 6.41
CA SER A 286 15.81 0.77 6.93
C SER A 286 15.24 -0.63 6.66
N TYR A 287 14.08 -0.72 5.98
CA TYR A 287 13.36 -1.98 5.80
C TYR A 287 13.63 -2.57 4.42
N LYS A 288 13.75 -3.90 4.39
CA LYS A 288 13.96 -4.69 3.19
C LYS A 288 12.67 -5.40 2.79
N PHE A 289 12.29 -5.26 1.51
CA PHE A 289 11.09 -5.83 0.90
C PHE A 289 11.50 -6.73 -0.25
N THR A 290 11.47 -8.03 -0.01
CA THR A 290 11.98 -9.05 -0.95
C THR A 290 10.84 -9.63 -1.77
N PHE A 291 11.07 -9.83 -3.05
CA PHE A 291 10.16 -10.48 -3.99
C PHE A 291 10.90 -11.63 -4.66
N ASP A 292 10.20 -12.73 -4.84
CA ASP A 292 10.68 -13.87 -5.63
C ASP A 292 10.11 -13.86 -7.05
N GLN A 293 10.56 -14.81 -7.85
CA GLN A 293 10.12 -14.94 -9.26
C GLN A 293 8.60 -15.15 -9.39
N TYR A 294 7.95 -15.89 -8.48
CA TYR A 294 6.52 -16.17 -8.55
C TYR A 294 5.65 -14.95 -8.25
N GLU A 295 6.24 -13.94 -7.68
CA GLU A 295 5.59 -12.67 -7.35
C GLU A 295 5.83 -11.60 -8.41
N LEU A 296 6.96 -11.72 -9.12
CA LEU A 296 7.39 -10.76 -10.14
C LEU A 296 7.06 -11.15 -11.57
N PHE A 297 6.60 -12.39 -11.80
CA PHE A 297 6.15 -12.82 -13.11
C PHE A 297 4.67 -13.17 -13.10
N GLU A 298 3.93 -12.63 -14.05
CA GLU A 298 2.53 -12.98 -14.30
C GLU A 298 2.43 -13.88 -15.53
N ILE A 299 1.77 -15.02 -15.37
CA ILE A 299 1.55 -15.94 -16.47
C ILE A 299 0.51 -15.35 -17.41
N GLY A 300 0.88 -15.15 -18.65
CA GLY A 300 0.01 -14.77 -19.75
C GLY A 300 -0.37 -15.95 -20.63
N ASP A 301 -0.90 -15.65 -21.83
CA ASP A 301 -1.25 -16.64 -22.82
C ASP A 301 0.00 -17.24 -23.51
N GLN A 302 -0.15 -18.42 -24.14
CA GLN A 302 0.89 -19.03 -24.99
C GLN A 302 2.25 -19.24 -24.33
N ASN A 303 2.28 -19.55 -23.00
CA ASN A 303 3.52 -19.78 -22.27
C ASN A 303 4.42 -18.53 -22.13
N GLN A 304 3.82 -17.34 -22.22
CA GLN A 304 4.48 -16.06 -21.96
C GLN A 304 4.34 -15.66 -20.50
N CYS A 305 5.40 -15.12 -19.93
CA CYS A 305 5.41 -14.55 -18.60
C CYS A 305 5.76 -13.05 -18.67
N TYR A 306 4.88 -12.21 -18.15
CA TYR A 306 5.12 -10.77 -18.07
C TYR A 306 5.86 -10.43 -16.79
N PHE A 307 7.00 -9.75 -16.94
CA PHE A 307 7.75 -9.26 -15.79
C PHE A 307 7.08 -8.01 -15.23
N LEU A 308 6.76 -8.03 -13.93
CA LEU A 308 5.99 -6.96 -13.27
C LEU A 308 6.85 -5.77 -12.81
N ILE A 309 8.13 -5.75 -13.14
CA ILE A 309 8.96 -4.55 -13.03
C ILE A 309 9.11 -3.98 -14.43
N GLU A 310 8.69 -2.73 -14.61
CA GLU A 310 8.67 -2.05 -15.91
C GLU A 310 9.50 -0.77 -15.87
N GLY A 311 10.22 -0.51 -16.96
CA GLY A 311 10.95 0.76 -17.12
C GLY A 311 9.99 1.89 -17.53
N LEU A 312 10.06 3.03 -16.87
CA LEU A 312 9.25 4.21 -17.22
C LEU A 312 9.92 5.03 -18.30
N ASN A 313 9.21 5.29 -19.40
CA ASN A 313 9.60 6.30 -20.37
C ASN A 313 9.43 7.70 -19.77
N LYS A 314 10.49 8.53 -19.85
CA LYS A 314 10.58 9.86 -19.22
C LYS A 314 9.46 10.85 -19.59
N ASN A 315 8.70 10.54 -20.63
CA ASN A 315 7.71 11.47 -21.19
C ASN A 315 6.38 11.50 -20.47
N LYS A 316 6.05 10.51 -19.65
CA LYS A 316 4.70 10.33 -19.07
C LYS A 316 4.55 10.87 -17.64
N PHE A 317 5.60 10.85 -16.84
CA PHE A 317 5.53 11.21 -15.42
C PHE A 317 6.63 12.21 -15.07
N HIS A 318 6.23 13.44 -14.71
CA HIS A 318 7.07 14.55 -14.20
C HIS A 318 8.44 14.77 -14.88
N LYS A 319 8.54 15.86 -15.60
CA LYS A 319 9.81 16.33 -16.18
C LYS A 319 10.92 16.38 -15.12
N GLY A 320 11.94 15.53 -15.23
CA GLY A 320 13.25 15.78 -14.70
C GLY A 320 13.80 14.90 -13.57
N GLU A 321 12.99 14.08 -12.89
CA GLU A 321 13.49 13.17 -11.85
C GLU A 321 13.08 11.74 -12.15
N GLY A 322 14.02 10.79 -12.06
CA GLY A 322 13.72 9.37 -12.17
C GLY A 322 12.68 8.97 -11.12
N VAL A 323 11.53 8.52 -11.58
CA VAL A 323 10.38 8.21 -10.72
C VAL A 323 10.30 6.71 -10.52
N TRP A 324 10.13 6.30 -9.27
CA TRP A 324 9.83 4.93 -8.88
C TRP A 324 8.39 4.86 -8.41
N MET A 325 7.63 3.83 -8.85
CA MET A 325 6.26 3.66 -8.39
C MET A 325 6.02 2.20 -8.00
N PHE A 326 5.42 2.01 -6.86
CA PHE A 326 5.01 0.71 -6.33
C PHE A 326 3.53 0.49 -6.57
N GLY A 327 3.22 -0.34 -7.55
CA GLY A 327 1.85 -0.72 -7.88
C GLY A 327 1.25 -1.75 -6.93
N THR A 328 0.10 -2.28 -7.33
CA THR A 328 -0.64 -3.25 -6.49
C THR A 328 0.12 -4.55 -6.25
N THR A 329 1.09 -4.93 -7.09
CA THR A 329 2.01 -6.05 -6.82
C THR A 329 2.73 -5.88 -5.49
N PHE A 330 3.24 -4.68 -5.19
CA PHE A 330 3.88 -4.40 -3.91
C PHE A 330 2.87 -4.45 -2.74
N ILE A 331 1.76 -3.73 -2.88
CA ILE A 331 0.73 -3.60 -1.83
C ILE A 331 0.08 -4.95 -1.51
N ASN A 332 -0.10 -5.82 -2.50
CA ASN A 332 -0.66 -7.16 -2.32
C ASN A 332 0.28 -8.11 -1.54
N LYS A 333 1.57 -8.00 -1.75
CA LYS A 333 2.55 -8.77 -0.99
C LYS A 333 2.75 -8.22 0.41
N TYR A 334 2.89 -6.91 0.51
CA TYR A 334 3.10 -6.20 1.76
C TYR A 334 1.89 -5.30 2.06
N PRO A 335 0.90 -5.80 2.82
CA PRO A 335 -0.24 -4.98 3.23
C PRO A 335 0.23 -3.63 3.77
N THR A 336 -0.23 -2.57 3.13
CA THR A 336 0.28 -1.21 3.32
C THR A 336 -0.81 -0.32 3.88
N PHE A 337 -0.49 0.42 4.92
CA PHE A 337 -1.39 1.35 5.60
C PHE A 337 -0.84 2.77 5.57
N PHE A 338 -1.71 3.70 5.25
CA PHE A 338 -1.43 5.10 5.03
C PHE A 338 -2.09 5.95 6.12
N ASP A 339 -1.31 6.69 6.88
CA ASP A 339 -1.78 7.55 7.98
C ASP A 339 -1.61 9.03 7.61
N PHE A 340 -2.74 9.71 7.33
CA PHE A 340 -2.75 11.13 7.00
C PHE A 340 -2.31 12.01 8.17
N LYS A 341 -2.69 11.65 9.40
CA LYS A 341 -2.42 12.47 10.57
C LYS A 341 -0.94 12.52 10.88
N ARG A 342 -0.28 11.35 10.81
CA ARG A 342 1.15 11.23 11.12
C ARG A 342 2.03 11.42 9.89
N GLY A 343 1.47 11.36 8.68
CA GLY A 343 2.23 11.35 7.44
C GLY A 343 3.11 10.10 7.36
N MET A 344 2.56 8.94 7.65
CA MET A 344 3.28 7.67 7.70
C MET A 344 2.70 6.63 6.75
N ILE A 345 3.58 5.76 6.29
CA ILE A 345 3.23 4.56 5.54
C ILE A 345 3.75 3.38 6.34
N SER A 346 2.85 2.51 6.80
CA SER A 346 3.16 1.32 7.60
C SER A 346 3.04 0.07 6.76
N PHE A 347 3.93 -0.88 6.98
CA PHE A 347 4.02 -2.12 6.22
C PHE A 347 3.83 -3.33 7.11
N TYR A 348 3.17 -4.33 6.56
CA TYR A 348 3.00 -5.62 7.18
C TYR A 348 3.50 -6.72 6.24
N SER A 349 3.92 -7.84 6.78
CA SER A 349 4.13 -9.09 6.06
C SER A 349 3.09 -10.10 6.50
N ARG A 350 2.86 -11.12 5.68
CA ARG A 350 2.01 -12.25 6.07
C ARG A 350 2.85 -13.45 6.41
N HIS A 351 2.48 -14.12 7.50
CA HIS A 351 2.96 -15.46 7.73
C HIS A 351 2.12 -16.49 6.96
N THR A 352 2.79 -17.52 6.48
CA THR A 352 2.13 -18.60 5.72
C THR A 352 1.27 -19.48 6.60
N SER A 353 1.56 -19.54 7.90
CA SER A 353 0.80 -20.34 8.85
C SER A 353 0.74 -19.74 10.25
N LYS A 354 -0.24 -20.19 11.06
CA LYS A 354 -0.34 -19.84 12.49
C LYS A 354 0.89 -20.34 13.28
N LYS A 355 1.50 -21.44 12.84
CA LYS A 355 2.73 -21.98 13.45
C LYS A 355 3.89 -21.01 13.35
N ASP A 356 4.06 -20.36 12.20
CA ASP A 356 5.17 -19.41 11.99
C ASP A 356 5.02 -18.17 12.87
N LEU A 357 3.79 -17.73 13.08
CA LEU A 357 3.49 -16.63 13.99
C LEU A 357 3.83 -16.99 15.45
N LEU A 358 3.40 -18.18 15.90
CA LEU A 358 3.69 -18.69 17.24
C LEU A 358 5.19 -18.92 17.44
N PHE A 359 5.89 -19.43 16.43
CA PHE A 359 7.32 -19.64 16.49
C PHE A 359 8.09 -18.32 16.63
N SER A 360 7.69 -17.28 15.90
CA SER A 360 8.28 -15.94 16.02
C SER A 360 8.09 -15.34 17.41
N TRP A 361 6.90 -15.47 18.00
CA TRP A 361 6.61 -15.01 19.36
C TRP A 361 7.38 -15.79 20.43
N THR A 362 7.43 -17.12 20.32
CA THR A 362 8.18 -17.96 21.28
C THR A 362 9.66 -17.68 21.22
N TYR A 363 10.24 -17.44 20.04
CA TYR A 363 11.64 -17.07 19.88
C TYR A 363 11.93 -15.72 20.54
N THR A 364 11.08 -14.72 20.35
CA THR A 364 11.22 -13.40 20.98
C THR A 364 11.16 -13.50 22.51
N VAL A 365 10.20 -14.26 23.04
CA VAL A 365 10.08 -14.49 24.49
C VAL A 365 11.29 -15.22 25.06
N LEU A 366 11.80 -16.23 24.36
CA LEU A 366 13.03 -16.93 24.75
C LEU A 366 14.25 -16.02 24.76
N LEU A 367 14.41 -15.16 23.76
CA LEU A 367 15.50 -14.20 23.69
C LEU A 367 15.46 -13.20 24.87
N ILE A 368 14.28 -12.68 25.19
CA ILE A 368 14.09 -11.76 26.32
C ILE A 368 14.45 -12.47 27.63
N ASN A 369 13.99 -13.72 27.83
CA ASN A 369 14.31 -14.49 29.03
C ASN A 369 15.82 -14.79 29.14
N MET A 370 16.50 -15.12 28.03
CA MET A 370 17.95 -15.30 28.03
C MET A 370 18.70 -14.03 28.47
N ILE A 371 18.31 -12.86 27.92
CA ILE A 371 18.91 -11.59 28.29
C ILE A 371 18.70 -11.31 29.79
N LEU A 372 17.50 -11.58 30.29
CA LEU A 372 17.17 -11.38 31.70
C LEU A 372 18.02 -12.25 32.63
N VAL A 373 18.23 -13.53 32.28
CA VAL A 373 19.09 -14.46 33.01
C VAL A 373 20.53 -13.98 33.02
N ILE A 374 21.05 -13.50 31.89
CA ILE A 374 22.42 -12.95 31.80
C ILE A 374 22.57 -11.73 32.73
N VAL A 375 21.62 -10.79 32.68
CA VAL A 375 21.62 -9.59 33.51
C VAL A 375 21.62 -9.94 35.01
N ILE A 376 20.74 -10.87 35.40
CA ILE A 376 20.67 -11.33 36.81
C ILE A 376 21.98 -12.01 37.21
N SER A 377 22.56 -12.85 36.36
CA SER A 377 23.82 -13.55 36.64
C SER A 377 24.96 -12.58 36.82
N VAL A 378 25.09 -11.58 35.95
CA VAL A 378 26.11 -10.52 36.08
C VAL A 378 25.91 -9.71 37.37
N TYR A 379 24.67 -9.37 37.71
CA TYR A 379 24.34 -8.66 38.93
C TYR A 379 24.75 -9.45 40.18
N LEU A 380 24.46 -10.75 40.23
CA LEU A 380 24.84 -11.64 41.34
C LEU A 380 26.38 -11.76 41.48
N ILE A 381 27.10 -11.83 40.35
CA ILE A 381 28.57 -11.86 40.36
C ILE A 381 29.11 -10.57 40.93
N VAL A 382 28.60 -9.42 40.50
CA VAL A 382 29.00 -8.09 40.97
C VAL A 382 28.74 -7.99 42.48
N LEU A 383 27.57 -8.40 42.97
CA LEU A 383 27.27 -8.42 44.40
C LEU A 383 28.25 -9.31 45.19
N LYS A 384 28.56 -10.50 44.68
CA LYS A 384 29.52 -11.41 45.32
C LYS A 384 30.92 -10.81 45.42
N VAL A 385 31.39 -10.12 44.37
CA VAL A 385 32.67 -9.44 44.34
C VAL A 385 32.71 -8.29 45.37
N PHE A 386 31.63 -7.53 45.52
CA PHE A 386 31.54 -6.47 46.52
C PHE A 386 31.48 -7.02 47.96
N TYR A 387 30.80 -8.15 48.21
CA TYR A 387 30.71 -8.76 49.54
C TYR A 387 32.01 -9.43 50.02
N ILE A 388 32.87 -9.88 49.07
CA ILE A 388 34.15 -10.50 49.41
C ILE A 388 35.24 -9.44 49.73
N LYS A 389 35.01 -8.17 49.37
CA LYS A 389 35.95 -7.05 49.63
C LYS A 389 35.64 -6.27 50.90
N GLN A 390 34.61 -6.61 51.66
CA GLN A 390 34.35 -6.18 53.02
C GLN A 390 34.77 -7.28 54.03
#